data_849d724127b0d2ff2b44e98773a8dd1f
#
_entry.id   849d724127b0d2ff2b44e98773a8dd1f
#
_cell.length_a   1.000
_cell.length_b   1.000
_cell.length_c   1.000
_cell.angle_alpha   90.00
_cell.angle_beta   90.00
_cell.angle_gamma   90.00
#
_symmetry.space_group_name_H-M   'P 1'
#
loop_
_entity.id
_entity.type
_entity.pdbx_description
1 polymer ?
#
loop_
_entity_poly.entity_id
_entity_poly.type
_entity_poly.pdbx_seq_one_letter_code
_entity_poly.pdbx_strand_id
1 'polypeptide(L)'
;MNNFNNPSFFIIILIPIIIIVFLLLRMNRNRSHSTSGYVSEFNGDPRRGLEGEASVISKKETIAPNAGNIAKVDLMVEVHLPGSAPYQVSTCWLVEVDSLDQLEPGKTLPVKVDPKQPIRVFPDVPWARFWIFGK
;
A
#
# COMPACT_ATOMS: atom_id res chain seq x y z
N MET A 1 -46.76 11.50 -26.26
CA MET A 1 -46.09 12.81 -26.09
C MET A 1 -44.90 12.61 -25.15
N ASN A 2 -43.72 12.63 -25.70
CA ASN A 2 -42.51 12.31 -24.99
C ASN A 2 -41.93 13.52 -24.30
N ASN A 3 -42.16 13.65 -23.02
CA ASN A 3 -41.52 14.67 -22.20
C ASN A 3 -40.10 14.23 -21.81
N PHE A 4 -39.21 14.23 -22.79
CA PHE A 4 -37.78 14.03 -22.53
C PHE A 4 -37.04 15.28 -22.03
N ASN A 5 -37.75 16.34 -21.76
CA ASN A 5 -37.17 17.62 -21.31
C ASN A 5 -37.23 17.84 -19.80
N ASN A 6 -37.27 16.78 -19.01
CA ASN A 6 -37.23 16.95 -17.57
C ASN A 6 -35.78 16.84 -17.09
N PRO A 7 -35.15 17.95 -16.64
CA PRO A 7 -33.72 17.90 -16.20
C PRO A 7 -33.50 16.94 -15.05
N SER A 8 -34.51 16.61 -14.29
CA SER A 8 -34.45 15.63 -13.21
C SER A 8 -34.19 14.21 -13.71
N PHE A 9 -34.59 13.89 -14.94
CA PHE A 9 -34.39 12.57 -15.52
C PHE A 9 -32.92 12.32 -15.89
N PHE A 10 -32.21 13.34 -16.35
CA PHE A 10 -30.80 13.27 -16.67
C PHE A 10 -29.94 13.10 -15.43
N ILE A 11 -30.31 13.70 -14.30
CA ILE A 11 -29.61 13.60 -13.03
C ILE A 11 -29.69 12.18 -12.48
N ILE A 12 -30.82 11.50 -12.59
CA ILE A 12 -31.01 10.12 -12.10
C ILE A 12 -30.18 9.12 -12.88
N ILE A 13 -29.91 9.36 -14.17
CA ILE A 13 -29.10 8.47 -15.02
C ILE A 13 -27.61 8.78 -14.87
N LEU A 14 -27.24 10.05 -14.67
CA LEU A 14 -25.83 10.48 -14.55
C LEU A 14 -25.15 10.02 -13.26
N ILE A 15 -25.87 9.99 -12.15
CA ILE A 15 -25.31 9.62 -10.84
C ILE A 15 -24.75 8.17 -10.84
N PRO A 16 -25.49 7.14 -11.28
CA PRO A 16 -24.93 5.78 -11.31
C PRO A 16 -23.77 5.63 -12.27
N ILE A 17 -23.77 6.35 -13.39
CA ILE A 17 -22.66 6.32 -14.34
C ILE A 17 -21.38 6.90 -13.72
N ILE A 18 -21.49 8.01 -13.00
CA ILE A 18 -20.36 8.64 -12.32
C ILE A 18 -19.80 7.70 -11.23
N ILE A 19 -20.67 7.02 -10.49
CA ILE A 19 -20.26 6.03 -9.47
C ILE A 19 -19.53 4.85 -10.10
N ILE A 20 -20.04 4.34 -11.22
CA ILE A 20 -19.41 3.21 -11.93
C ILE A 20 -18.04 3.63 -12.49
N VAL A 21 -17.94 4.82 -13.11
CA VAL A 21 -16.66 5.35 -13.61
C VAL A 21 -15.68 5.56 -12.47
N PHE A 22 -16.14 6.09 -11.34
CA PHE A 22 -15.30 6.29 -10.16
C PHE A 22 -14.80 4.96 -9.59
N LEU A 23 -15.66 3.95 -9.52
CA LEU A 23 -15.28 2.59 -9.10
C LEU A 23 -14.29 1.95 -10.07
N LEU A 24 -14.50 2.11 -11.38
CA LEU A 24 -13.59 1.59 -12.41
C LEU A 24 -12.23 2.29 -12.37
N LEU A 25 -12.20 3.60 -12.15
CA LEU A 25 -10.96 4.35 -11.98
C LEU A 25 -10.23 3.95 -10.70
N ARG A 26 -10.97 3.66 -9.64
CA ARG A 26 -10.39 3.18 -8.39
C ARG A 26 -9.84 1.77 -8.51
N MET A 27 -10.52 0.89 -9.22
CA MET A 27 -10.03 -0.46 -9.53
C MET A 27 -8.81 -0.43 -10.46
N ASN A 28 -8.76 0.53 -11.40
CA ASN A 28 -7.63 0.65 -12.32
C ASN A 28 -6.39 1.28 -11.65
N ARG A 29 -6.58 2.06 -10.60
CA ARG A 29 -5.46 2.57 -9.79
C ARG A 29 -4.73 1.48 -9.00
N ASN A 30 -5.41 0.39 -8.70
CA ASN A 30 -4.83 -0.76 -8.01
C ASN A 30 -4.03 -1.70 -8.91
N ARG A 31 -3.97 -1.42 -10.20
CA ARG A 31 -3.00 -2.06 -11.10
C ARG A 31 -1.72 -1.24 -11.16
N SER A 32 -1.25 -0.76 -10.02
CA SER A 32 0.11 -0.28 -9.96
C SER A 32 1.04 -1.46 -10.16
N HIS A 33 1.77 -1.39 -11.21
CA HIS A 33 2.82 -2.29 -11.59
C HIS A 33 3.65 -2.70 -10.38
N SER A 34 3.48 -3.90 -9.91
CA SER A 34 4.50 -4.55 -9.13
C SER A 34 5.71 -4.75 -10.05
N THR A 35 6.48 -3.69 -10.19
CA THR A 35 7.82 -3.83 -10.77
C THR A 35 8.62 -4.56 -9.72
N SER A 36 8.62 -5.85 -9.82
CA SER A 36 9.30 -6.80 -8.96
C SER A 36 10.82 -6.59 -9.00
N GLY A 37 11.29 -5.55 -8.36
CA GLY A 37 12.72 -5.39 -8.16
C GLY A 37 13.24 -6.16 -6.94
N TYR A 38 12.45 -6.24 -5.90
CA TYR A 38 12.85 -6.84 -4.63
C TYR A 38 11.69 -7.60 -4.00
N VAL A 39 11.43 -8.74 -4.56
CA VAL A 39 10.64 -9.72 -3.85
C VAL A 39 11.54 -10.29 -2.77
N SER A 40 11.53 -9.63 -1.64
CA SER A 40 12.09 -10.17 -0.44
C SER A 40 11.36 -11.45 -0.12
N GLU A 41 12.07 -12.52 -0.17
CA GLU A 41 11.91 -13.77 0.54
C GLU A 41 10.59 -13.96 1.30
N PHE A 42 9.52 -13.84 0.59
CA PHE A 42 8.30 -14.50 0.94
C PHE A 42 8.66 -16.00 0.78
N ASN A 43 8.78 -16.75 1.85
CA ASN A 43 8.87 -18.21 1.80
C ASN A 43 7.60 -18.84 1.23
N GLY A 44 6.90 -18.10 0.45
CA GLY A 44 5.74 -18.40 -0.35
C GLY A 44 5.76 -17.48 -1.55
N ASP A 45 5.14 -17.88 -2.60
CA ASP A 45 4.97 -17.10 -3.82
C ASP A 45 4.53 -15.64 -3.48
N PRO A 46 5.32 -14.61 -3.83
CA PRO A 46 4.96 -13.21 -3.57
C PRO A 46 3.64 -12.79 -4.21
N ARG A 47 3.14 -13.58 -5.15
CA ARG A 47 1.81 -13.41 -5.74
C ARG A 47 0.68 -13.78 -4.78
N ARG A 48 0.98 -14.41 -3.66
CA ARG A 48 0.00 -14.85 -2.66
C ARG A 48 -0.22 -13.89 -1.51
N GLY A 49 0.55 -12.80 -1.44
CA GLY A 49 0.33 -11.75 -0.48
C GLY A 49 -0.99 -11.00 -0.74
N LEU A 50 -1.68 -10.62 0.33
CA LEU A 50 -2.86 -9.76 0.23
C LEU A 50 -2.41 -8.34 -0.08
N GLU A 51 -2.93 -7.77 -1.14
CA GLU A 51 -2.68 -6.37 -1.49
C GLU A 51 -3.45 -5.45 -0.55
N GLY A 52 -2.78 -4.43 -0.04
CA GLY A 52 -3.35 -3.44 0.84
C GLY A 52 -2.58 -2.13 0.83
N GLU A 53 -2.96 -1.24 1.69
CA GLU A 53 -2.29 0.04 1.92
C GLU A 53 -1.87 0.15 3.38
N ALA A 54 -0.73 0.78 3.62
CA ALA A 54 -0.27 1.09 4.96
C ALA A 54 -0.05 2.59 5.10
N SER A 55 -0.62 3.17 6.15
CA SER A 55 -0.38 4.55 6.54
C SER A 55 0.66 4.60 7.63
N VAL A 56 1.68 5.40 7.45
CA VAL A 56 2.76 5.56 8.43
C VAL A 56 2.26 6.38 9.60
N ILE A 57 2.34 5.82 10.80
CA ILE A 57 2.00 6.50 12.06
C ILE A 57 3.26 7.11 12.66
N SER A 58 4.32 6.33 12.77
CA SER A 58 5.61 6.79 13.27
C SER A 58 6.74 6.00 12.65
N LYS A 59 7.93 6.59 12.65
CA LYS A 59 9.15 5.94 12.17
C LYS A 59 10.34 6.26 13.06
N LYS A 60 11.27 5.32 13.12
CA LYS A 60 12.58 5.50 13.72
C LYS A 60 13.65 4.96 12.79
N GLU A 61 14.50 5.83 12.31
CA GLU A 61 15.57 5.49 11.38
C GLU A 61 16.85 5.14 12.13
N THR A 62 17.54 4.11 11.67
CA THR A 62 18.90 3.78 12.09
C THR A 62 19.77 3.63 10.85
N ILE A 63 20.75 4.52 10.71
CA ILE A 63 21.70 4.47 9.61
C ILE A 63 23.00 3.89 10.16
N ALA A 64 23.36 2.70 9.71
CA ALA A 64 24.65 2.10 10.08
C ALA A 64 25.79 2.81 9.33
N PRO A 65 26.94 3.09 9.97
CA PRO A 65 28.04 3.82 9.33
C PRO A 65 28.57 3.20 8.05
N ASN A 66 28.40 1.89 7.88
CA ASN A 66 28.91 1.11 6.73
C ASN A 66 27.81 0.54 5.85
N ALA A 67 26.57 0.99 6.01
CA ALA A 67 25.43 0.44 5.28
C ALA A 67 25.22 1.04 3.89
N GLY A 68 26.06 1.96 3.44
CA GLY A 68 25.88 2.67 2.17
C GLY A 68 24.62 3.52 2.17
N ASN A 69 23.79 3.36 1.15
CA ASN A 69 22.55 4.12 0.97
C ASN A 69 21.31 3.46 1.58
N ILE A 70 21.48 2.52 2.49
CA ILE A 70 20.37 1.77 3.09
C ILE A 70 20.24 2.14 4.57
N ALA A 71 19.04 2.47 4.96
CA ALA A 71 18.67 2.69 6.35
C ALA A 71 17.74 1.59 6.84
N LYS A 72 17.89 1.19 8.09
CA LYS A 72 16.94 0.36 8.81
C LYS A 72 15.88 1.29 9.42
N VAL A 73 14.62 1.04 9.14
CA VAL A 73 13.52 1.87 9.62
C VAL A 73 12.54 1.01 10.40
N ASP A 74 12.38 1.32 11.67
CA ASP A 74 11.31 0.77 12.50
C ASP A 74 10.04 1.61 12.30
N LEU A 75 8.98 0.97 11.88
CA LEU A 75 7.73 1.62 11.51
C LEU A 75 6.58 1.14 12.38
N MET A 76 5.73 2.07 12.78
CA MET A 76 4.36 1.79 13.19
C MET A 76 3.46 2.20 12.03
N VAL A 77 2.69 1.27 11.52
CA VAL A 77 1.80 1.51 10.38
C VAL A 77 0.38 1.04 10.68
N GLU A 78 -0.59 1.70 10.08
CA GLU A 78 -1.96 1.24 10.05
C GLU A 78 -2.23 0.59 8.70
N VAL A 79 -2.62 -0.67 8.73
CA VAL A 79 -2.83 -1.48 7.53
C VAL A 79 -4.31 -1.50 7.18
N HIS A 80 -4.60 -1.19 5.92
CA HIS A 80 -5.93 -1.20 5.34
C HIS A 80 -6.00 -2.30 4.27
N LEU A 81 -6.71 -3.37 4.58
CA LEU A 81 -7.00 -4.44 3.64
C LEU A 81 -8.45 -4.35 3.17
N PRO A 82 -8.75 -4.61 1.88
CA PRO A 82 -10.12 -4.65 1.38
C PRO A 82 -10.99 -5.63 2.17
N GLY A 83 -12.14 -5.17 2.66
CA GLY A 83 -13.08 -6.01 3.40
C GLY A 83 -12.71 -6.33 4.84
N SER A 84 -11.64 -5.74 5.37
CA SER A 84 -11.19 -5.93 6.75
C SER A 84 -11.11 -4.63 7.50
N ALA A 85 -11.27 -4.67 8.83
CA ALA A 85 -11.05 -3.51 9.68
C ALA A 85 -9.55 -3.13 9.67
N PRO A 86 -9.22 -1.82 9.69
CA PRO A 86 -7.84 -1.38 9.83
C PRO A 86 -7.20 -1.89 11.12
N TYR A 87 -5.91 -2.22 11.06
CA TYR A 87 -5.16 -2.62 12.23
C TYR A 87 -3.77 -2.01 12.23
N GLN A 88 -3.21 -1.82 13.42
CA GLN A 88 -1.87 -1.29 13.61
C GLN A 88 -0.86 -2.42 13.80
N VAL A 89 0.32 -2.24 13.23
CA VAL A 89 1.41 -3.20 13.35
C VAL A 89 2.76 -2.50 13.36
N SER A 90 3.68 -3.02 14.14
CA SER A 90 5.09 -2.63 14.09
C SER A 90 5.81 -3.51 13.09
N THR A 91 6.56 -2.89 12.20
CA THR A 91 7.37 -3.59 11.21
C THR A 91 8.74 -2.92 11.07
N CYS A 92 9.66 -3.61 10.46
CA CYS A 92 10.99 -3.08 10.18
C CYS A 92 11.34 -3.30 8.71
N TRP A 93 11.73 -2.23 8.04
CA TRP A 93 12.10 -2.27 6.64
C TRP A 93 13.53 -1.76 6.42
N LEU A 94 14.16 -2.27 5.38
CA LEU A 94 15.36 -1.66 4.80
C LEU A 94 14.94 -0.73 3.69
N VAL A 95 15.35 0.53 3.78
CA VAL A 95 14.88 1.60 2.90
C VAL A 95 16.07 2.35 2.32
N GLU A 96 16.01 2.68 1.04
CA GLU A 96 16.98 3.57 0.43
C GLU A 96 16.91 4.95 1.09
N VAL A 97 18.05 5.51 1.47
CA VAL A 97 18.15 6.79 2.18
C VAL A 97 17.47 7.93 1.41
N ASP A 98 17.58 7.93 0.10
CA ASP A 98 16.96 8.94 -0.77
C ASP A 98 15.42 8.89 -0.78
N SER A 99 14.85 7.81 -0.28
CA SER A 99 13.40 7.59 -0.24
C SER A 99 12.80 7.67 1.17
N LEU A 100 13.58 8.06 2.16
CA LEU A 100 13.10 8.17 3.55
C LEU A 100 11.97 9.18 3.74
N ASP A 101 11.91 10.21 2.93
CA ASP A 101 10.83 11.19 2.91
C ASP A 101 9.47 10.59 2.52
N GLN A 102 9.47 9.46 1.81
CA GLN A 102 8.26 8.72 1.47
C GLN A 102 7.62 8.02 2.68
N LEU A 103 8.33 7.93 3.79
CA LEU A 103 7.89 7.28 5.03
C LEU A 103 7.55 8.28 6.14
N GLU A 104 7.37 9.54 5.81
CA GLU A 104 6.93 10.53 6.80
C GLU A 104 5.54 10.18 7.35
N PRO A 105 5.27 10.44 8.65
CA PRO A 105 3.95 10.20 9.24
C PRO A 105 2.82 10.82 8.41
N GLY A 106 1.77 10.05 8.19
CA GLY A 106 0.66 10.43 7.31
C GLY A 106 0.79 9.99 5.86
N LYS A 107 1.95 9.52 5.42
CA LYS A 107 2.13 8.96 4.08
C LYS A 107 1.50 7.57 3.99
N THR A 108 0.95 7.26 2.83
CA THR A 108 0.33 5.96 2.53
C THR A 108 1.10 5.26 1.43
N LEU A 109 1.37 3.98 1.63
CA LEU A 109 2.15 3.16 0.72
C LEU A 109 1.39 1.88 0.35
N PRO A 110 1.58 1.35 -0.87
CA PRO A 110 1.13 0.01 -1.19
C PRO A 110 1.96 -1.02 -0.43
N VAL A 111 1.30 -2.02 0.11
CA VAL A 111 1.92 -3.12 0.84
C VAL A 111 1.30 -4.45 0.45
N LYS A 112 2.02 -5.53 0.74
CA LYS A 112 1.49 -6.89 0.70
C LYS A 112 1.58 -7.49 2.08
N VAL A 113 0.54 -8.19 2.48
CA VAL A 113 0.40 -8.79 3.81
C VAL A 113 0.35 -10.31 3.67
N ASP A 114 1.10 -11.00 4.53
CA ASP A 114 1.03 -12.45 4.62
C ASP A 114 -0.34 -12.87 5.18
N PRO A 115 -1.15 -13.63 4.42
CA PRO A 115 -2.46 -14.05 4.89
C PRO A 115 -2.41 -14.98 6.11
N LYS A 116 -1.29 -15.67 6.32
CA LYS A 116 -1.08 -16.55 7.47
C LYS A 116 -0.57 -15.80 8.71
N GLN A 117 0.16 -14.71 8.50
CA GLN A 117 0.74 -13.89 9.55
C GLN A 117 0.54 -12.42 9.22
N PRO A 118 -0.62 -11.83 9.56
CA PRO A 118 -0.96 -10.44 9.21
C PRO A 118 -0.02 -9.38 9.78
N ILE A 119 0.80 -9.72 10.76
CA ILE A 119 1.85 -8.84 11.29
C ILE A 119 3.03 -8.68 10.33
N ARG A 120 3.17 -9.57 9.34
CA ARG A 120 4.19 -9.46 8.30
C ARG A 120 3.67 -8.59 7.17
N VAL A 121 4.09 -7.34 7.17
CA VAL A 121 3.74 -6.33 6.18
C VAL A 121 4.97 -6.05 5.31
N PHE A 122 4.85 -6.38 4.03
CA PHE A 122 5.92 -6.21 3.05
C PHE A 122 5.68 -4.92 2.25
N PRO A 123 6.68 -4.05 2.11
CA PRO A 123 6.53 -2.89 1.25
C PRO A 123 6.47 -3.33 -0.21
N ASP A 124 5.46 -2.84 -0.94
CA ASP A 124 5.31 -3.09 -2.38
C ASP A 124 5.85 -1.91 -3.19
N VAL A 125 7.07 -1.52 -2.90
CA VAL A 125 7.78 -0.42 -3.55
C VAL A 125 9.23 -0.84 -3.83
N PRO A 126 9.87 -0.32 -4.90
CA PRO A 126 11.22 -0.75 -5.29
C PRO A 126 12.34 -0.29 -4.36
N TRP A 127 12.09 0.75 -3.57
CA TRP A 127 13.08 1.38 -2.70
C TRP A 127 13.06 0.88 -1.25
N ALA A 128 12.20 -0.06 -0.91
CA ALA A 128 12.09 -0.65 0.43
C ALA A 128 11.88 -2.16 0.36
N ARG A 129 12.38 -2.85 1.36
CA ARG A 129 12.19 -4.29 1.53
C ARG A 129 12.03 -4.64 3.00
N PHE A 130 11.35 -5.74 3.24
CA PHE A 130 11.11 -6.24 4.58
C PHE A 130 12.45 -6.67 5.22
N TRP A 131 12.67 -6.25 6.46
CA TRP A 131 13.81 -6.71 7.24
C TRP A 131 13.46 -8.02 7.90
N ILE A 132 14.13 -9.08 7.48
CA ILE A 132 14.10 -10.36 8.17
C ILE A 132 15.31 -10.36 9.09
N PHE A 133 15.08 -10.50 10.40
CA PHE A 133 16.17 -10.69 11.31
C PHE A 133 16.96 -11.92 10.84
N GLY A 134 18.13 -11.67 10.31
CA GLY A 134 19.03 -12.74 9.89
C GLY A 134 19.29 -13.69 11.04
N LYS A 135 19.16 -14.93 10.74
CA LYS A 135 19.76 -15.95 11.60
C LYS A 135 21.27 -15.81 11.56
#